data_8d650417ce2cd47a19d271cc3a978080
#
_entry.id   8d650417ce2cd47a19d271cc3a978080
#
_cell.length_a   1.000
_cell.length_b   1.000
_cell.length_c   1.000
_cell.angle_alpha   90.00
_cell.angle_beta   90.00
_cell.angle_gamma   90.00
#
_symmetry.space_group_name_H-M   'P 1'
#
loop_
_entity.id
_entity.type
_entity.pdbx_description
1 polymer ?
#
loop_
_entity_poly.entity_id
_entity_poly.type
_entity_poly.pdbx_seq_one_letter_code
_entity_poly.pdbx_strand_id
1 'polypeptide(L)'
;PNTKYYAALGHIIIDADTKKGINVLKGKIVTASIQTVKAGQPGKPGEKIGVFDDQSSFSGTILKNSNNGIYGRTEGDIVNPKVKYAMEVGYAHQVVTGKAEMFTVVNGNEIEKFEVNIEKIYPGRENGKGMVIRVTDPRLLNLTGGIIQGMSGSPIVQNNRIIGAVTHVFLNDPTRGYGIFMDNM
;
A
#
# COMPACT_ATOMS: atom_id res chain seq x y z
N PRO A 1 -16.64 1.96 -8.63
CA PRO A 1 -16.68 3.38 -8.96
C PRO A 1 -16.35 3.57 -10.43
N ASN A 2 -17.20 4.29 -11.17
CA ASN A 2 -17.09 4.45 -12.63
C ASN A 2 -16.06 5.51 -13.06
N THR A 3 -15.22 6.00 -12.14
CA THR A 3 -14.34 7.15 -12.40
C THR A 3 -13.03 6.79 -13.07
N LYS A 4 -12.61 5.51 -13.05
CA LYS A 4 -11.28 5.04 -13.51
C LYS A 4 -10.08 5.77 -12.92
N TYR A 5 -10.26 6.58 -11.88
CA TYR A 5 -9.16 7.20 -11.14
C TYR A 5 -8.64 6.26 -10.06
N TYR A 6 -7.34 6.31 -9.81
CA TYR A 6 -6.68 5.58 -8.74
C TYR A 6 -5.74 6.47 -7.96
N ALA A 7 -5.51 6.09 -6.71
CA ALA A 7 -4.42 6.56 -5.86
C ALA A 7 -3.59 5.35 -5.41
N ALA A 8 -2.27 5.49 -5.31
CA ALA A 8 -1.39 4.40 -4.94
C ALA A 8 -0.18 4.88 -4.13
N LEU A 9 0.52 3.96 -3.47
CA LEU A 9 1.73 4.11 -2.66
C LEU A 9 1.54 4.84 -1.33
N GLY A 10 0.77 5.93 -1.27
CA GLY A 10 0.62 6.75 -0.06
C GLY A 10 1.85 7.60 0.28
N HIS A 11 2.83 7.67 -0.60
CA HIS A 11 4.03 8.50 -0.51
C HIS A 11 4.57 8.83 -1.89
N ILE A 12 5.43 9.83 -1.98
CA ILE A 12 6.08 10.27 -3.22
C ILE A 12 7.06 9.22 -3.75
N ILE A 13 7.16 9.11 -5.07
CA ILE A 13 8.29 8.42 -5.74
C ILE A 13 9.44 9.41 -5.86
N ILE A 14 10.59 9.01 -5.35
CA ILE A 14 11.83 9.79 -5.38
C ILE A 14 12.88 9.10 -6.25
N ASP A 15 13.71 9.89 -6.86
CA ASP A 15 14.92 9.43 -7.53
C ASP A 15 15.92 8.90 -6.49
N ALA A 16 16.51 7.72 -6.75
CA ALA A 16 17.36 7.03 -5.80
C ALA A 16 18.68 7.76 -5.52
N ASP A 17 19.20 8.49 -6.49
CA ASP A 17 20.49 9.17 -6.40
C ASP A 17 20.34 10.58 -5.82
N THR A 18 19.42 11.36 -6.38
CA THR A 18 19.23 12.76 -5.99
C THR A 18 18.35 12.96 -4.78
N LYS A 19 17.62 11.91 -4.35
CA LYS A 19 16.60 11.95 -3.28
C LYS A 19 15.49 12.97 -3.49
N LYS A 20 15.30 13.45 -4.72
CA LYS A 20 14.23 14.39 -5.08
C LYS A 20 13.02 13.68 -5.64
N GLY A 21 11.85 14.27 -5.44
CA GLY A 21 10.62 13.79 -6.07
C GLY A 21 10.74 13.79 -7.59
N ILE A 22 10.31 12.70 -8.22
CA ILE A 22 10.33 12.60 -9.68
C ILE A 22 9.19 13.44 -10.24
N ASN A 23 9.53 14.38 -11.14
CA ASN A 23 8.52 15.08 -11.93
C ASN A 23 8.08 14.16 -13.08
N VAL A 24 6.86 13.63 -12.98
CA VAL A 24 6.35 12.64 -13.94
C VAL A 24 5.84 13.35 -15.19
N LEU A 25 6.61 13.30 -16.27
CA LEU A 25 6.19 13.73 -17.60
C LEU A 25 5.36 12.63 -18.29
N LYS A 26 5.79 11.37 -18.16
CA LYS A 26 5.08 10.17 -18.60
C LYS A 26 5.32 9.06 -17.58
N GLY A 27 4.25 8.46 -17.09
CA GLY A 27 4.30 7.33 -16.18
C GLY A 27 3.19 6.35 -16.49
N LYS A 28 3.48 5.07 -16.29
CA LYS A 28 2.53 3.97 -16.53
C LYS A 28 2.44 3.10 -15.29
N ILE A 29 1.24 2.60 -14.99
CA ILE A 29 1.03 1.43 -14.14
C ILE A 29 0.67 0.25 -15.01
N VAL A 30 1.17 -0.91 -14.67
CA VAL A 30 0.92 -2.19 -15.35
C VAL A 30 0.74 -3.28 -14.32
N THR A 31 0.18 -4.40 -14.71
CA THR A 31 0.10 -5.59 -13.86
C THR A 31 1.51 -6.13 -13.59
N ALA A 32 1.72 -6.65 -12.39
CA ALA A 32 2.95 -7.32 -12.01
C ALA A 32 2.63 -8.60 -11.23
N SER A 33 3.47 -9.61 -11.38
CA SER A 33 3.38 -10.88 -10.65
C SER A 33 4.55 -10.98 -9.69
N ILE A 34 4.29 -11.28 -8.42
CA ILE A 34 5.32 -11.46 -7.39
C ILE A 34 5.94 -12.85 -7.55
N GLN A 35 7.23 -12.90 -7.85
CA GLN A 35 7.99 -14.14 -8.05
C GLN A 35 8.55 -14.68 -6.72
N THR A 36 9.01 -13.77 -5.86
CA THR A 36 9.56 -14.14 -4.56
C THR A 36 9.54 -12.94 -3.61
N VAL A 37 9.70 -13.22 -2.33
CA VAL A 37 9.85 -12.21 -1.28
C VAL A 37 11.16 -12.46 -0.53
N LYS A 38 11.88 -11.37 -0.23
CA LYS A 38 12.99 -11.38 0.72
C LYS A 38 12.47 -10.88 2.06
N ALA A 39 12.57 -11.70 3.10
CA ALA A 39 12.12 -11.33 4.42
C ALA A 39 12.93 -10.16 4.99
N GLY A 40 12.24 -9.25 5.68
CA GLY A 40 12.85 -8.15 6.41
C GLY A 40 13.43 -8.61 7.75
N GLN A 41 14.47 -7.93 8.18
CA GLN A 41 15.10 -8.10 9.49
C GLN A 41 15.38 -6.72 10.08
N PRO A 42 15.52 -6.58 11.39
CA PRO A 42 15.93 -5.31 11.99
C PRO A 42 17.19 -4.73 11.32
N GLY A 43 17.11 -3.48 10.88
CA GLY A 43 18.17 -2.79 10.15
C GLY A 43 18.29 -3.15 8.66
N LYS A 44 17.58 -4.18 8.19
CA LYS A 44 17.60 -4.61 6.78
C LYS A 44 16.18 -4.84 6.27
N PRO A 45 15.58 -3.87 5.59
CA PRO A 45 14.23 -4.04 5.04
C PRO A 45 14.19 -5.16 4.01
N GLY A 46 13.12 -5.94 4.05
CA GLY A 46 12.83 -6.92 3.02
C GLY A 46 12.22 -6.27 1.77
N GLU A 47 12.02 -7.07 0.73
CA GLU A 47 11.45 -6.60 -0.54
C GLU A 47 10.62 -7.67 -1.25
N LYS A 48 9.64 -7.24 -2.03
CA LYS A 48 8.97 -8.06 -3.03
C LYS A 48 9.76 -7.97 -4.34
N ILE A 49 10.01 -9.12 -4.96
CA ILE A 49 10.62 -9.20 -6.29
C ILE A 49 9.55 -9.72 -7.23
N GLY A 50 9.22 -8.94 -8.25
CA GLY A 50 8.21 -9.28 -9.23
C GLY A 50 8.66 -8.95 -10.64
N VAL A 51 7.88 -9.44 -11.59
CA VAL A 51 8.02 -9.13 -13.02
C VAL A 51 6.78 -8.42 -13.51
N PHE A 52 6.96 -7.45 -14.39
CA PHE A 52 5.85 -6.81 -15.08
C PHE A 52 5.24 -7.76 -16.11
N ASP A 53 3.92 -7.73 -16.19
CA ASP A 53 3.18 -8.45 -17.21
C ASP A 53 2.85 -7.49 -18.36
N ASP A 54 3.74 -7.44 -19.33
CA ASP A 54 3.61 -6.56 -20.50
C ASP A 54 2.49 -7.00 -21.46
N GLN A 55 1.94 -8.22 -21.29
CA GLN A 55 0.83 -8.74 -22.07
C GLN A 55 -0.54 -8.51 -21.40
N SER A 56 -0.55 -7.99 -20.18
CA SER A 56 -1.79 -7.67 -19.48
C SER A 56 -2.58 -6.60 -20.23
N SER A 57 -3.88 -6.83 -20.38
CA SER A 57 -4.82 -5.83 -20.90
C SER A 57 -5.06 -4.65 -19.95
N PHE A 58 -4.56 -4.75 -18.71
CA PHE A 58 -4.69 -3.70 -17.70
C PHE A 58 -3.49 -2.77 -17.72
N SER A 59 -3.76 -1.49 -17.91
CA SER A 59 -2.77 -0.42 -17.78
C SER A 59 -3.42 0.85 -17.23
N GLY A 60 -2.60 1.81 -16.87
CA GLY A 60 -3.05 3.14 -16.49
C GLY A 60 -1.91 4.15 -16.59
N THR A 61 -2.28 5.41 -16.68
CA THR A 61 -1.34 6.53 -16.73
C THR A 61 -1.18 7.16 -15.35
N ILE A 62 0.06 7.57 -15.01
CA ILE A 62 0.33 8.38 -13.84
C ILE A 62 0.20 9.84 -14.25
N LEU A 63 -0.68 10.58 -13.57
CA LEU A 63 -0.93 12.00 -13.82
C LEU A 63 -0.22 12.91 -12.81
N LYS A 64 0.03 12.42 -11.60
CA LYS A 64 0.64 13.19 -10.52
C LYS A 64 1.45 12.30 -9.58
N ASN A 65 2.62 12.79 -9.19
CA ASN A 65 3.43 12.25 -8.08
C ASN A 65 3.50 13.31 -6.97
N SER A 66 3.06 12.99 -5.79
CA SER A 66 2.96 13.94 -4.66
C SER A 66 3.38 13.29 -3.34
N ASN A 67 3.50 14.07 -2.29
CA ASN A 67 3.87 13.58 -0.96
C ASN A 67 2.90 12.51 -0.41
N ASN A 68 1.66 12.48 -0.90
CA ASN A 68 0.62 11.56 -0.44
C ASN A 68 0.41 10.39 -1.41
N GLY A 69 1.23 10.26 -2.44
CA GLY A 69 1.17 9.14 -3.38
C GLY A 69 1.17 9.56 -4.84
N ILE A 70 1.01 8.57 -5.69
CA ILE A 70 0.77 8.75 -7.12
C ILE A 70 -0.71 8.66 -7.43
N TYR A 71 -1.14 9.47 -8.39
CA TYR A 71 -2.53 9.53 -8.85
C TYR A 71 -2.56 9.38 -10.35
N GLY A 72 -3.59 8.71 -10.84
CA GLY A 72 -3.70 8.50 -12.26
C GLY A 72 -5.05 7.97 -12.69
N ARG A 73 -5.10 7.49 -13.93
CA ARG A 73 -6.30 6.94 -14.55
C ARG A 73 -6.00 5.57 -15.15
N THR A 74 -6.89 4.61 -14.92
CA THR A 74 -6.81 3.28 -15.54
C THR A 74 -7.47 3.28 -16.92
N GLU A 75 -6.95 2.48 -17.82
CA GLU A 75 -7.50 2.25 -19.16
C GLU A 75 -8.49 1.08 -19.20
N GLY A 76 -8.36 0.15 -18.24
CA GLY A 76 -9.26 -0.98 -18.03
C GLY A 76 -9.99 -0.93 -16.69
N ASP A 77 -10.88 -1.88 -16.47
CA ASP A 77 -11.58 -2.03 -15.21
C ASP A 77 -10.69 -2.78 -14.20
N ILE A 78 -10.66 -2.29 -12.96
CA ILE A 78 -9.98 -2.98 -11.87
C ILE A 78 -10.97 -3.97 -11.25
N VAL A 79 -10.68 -5.26 -11.39
CA VAL A 79 -11.46 -6.32 -10.74
C VAL A 79 -10.68 -6.84 -9.55
N ASN A 80 -11.26 -6.71 -8.35
CA ASN A 80 -10.69 -7.33 -7.15
C ASN A 80 -11.50 -8.60 -6.83
N PRO A 81 -10.91 -9.80 -6.96
CA PRO A 81 -11.63 -11.06 -6.74
C PRO A 81 -12.04 -11.27 -5.27
N LYS A 82 -11.41 -10.57 -4.33
CA LYS A 82 -11.72 -10.68 -2.89
C LYS A 82 -12.81 -9.71 -2.43
N VAL A 83 -13.07 -8.65 -3.21
CA VAL A 83 -14.06 -7.62 -2.86
C VAL A 83 -15.01 -7.42 -4.05
N LYS A 84 -16.20 -7.99 -3.95
CA LYS A 84 -17.20 -7.95 -5.04
C LYS A 84 -17.92 -6.61 -5.17
N TYR A 85 -17.93 -5.81 -4.13
CA TYR A 85 -18.65 -4.53 -4.07
C TYR A 85 -17.70 -3.40 -3.67
N ALA A 86 -18.07 -2.18 -4.04
CA ALA A 86 -17.36 -1.01 -3.55
C ALA A 86 -17.38 -0.96 -2.02
N MET A 87 -16.23 -0.78 -1.40
CA MET A 87 -16.09 -0.64 0.03
C MET A 87 -16.20 0.83 0.42
N GLU A 88 -16.91 1.12 1.51
CA GLU A 88 -16.99 2.48 2.04
C GLU A 88 -15.64 2.99 2.49
N VAL A 89 -15.42 4.30 2.37
CA VAL A 89 -14.26 4.99 2.92
C VAL A 89 -14.52 5.29 4.40
N GLY A 90 -13.55 4.95 5.24
CA GLY A 90 -13.50 5.38 6.63
C GLY A 90 -12.59 6.59 6.78
N TYR A 91 -13.13 7.66 7.37
CA TYR A 91 -12.39 8.91 7.61
C TYR A 91 -11.51 8.83 8.86
N ALA A 92 -10.49 9.66 8.95
CA ALA A 92 -9.51 9.64 10.04
C ALA A 92 -10.13 9.67 11.44
N HIS A 93 -11.22 10.43 11.64
CA HIS A 93 -11.93 10.52 12.91
C HIS A 93 -12.72 9.25 13.29
N GLN A 94 -12.93 8.33 12.35
CA GLN A 94 -13.61 7.04 12.56
C GLN A 94 -12.61 5.90 12.86
N VAL A 95 -11.33 6.14 12.63
CA VAL A 95 -10.28 5.14 12.87
C VAL A 95 -10.03 5.02 14.37
N VAL A 96 -9.96 3.79 14.86
CA VAL A 96 -9.67 3.50 16.27
C VAL A 96 -8.47 2.56 16.38
N THR A 97 -7.75 2.61 17.50
CA THR A 97 -6.71 1.62 17.79
C THR A 97 -7.32 0.23 17.95
N GLY A 98 -6.55 -0.80 17.59
CA GLY A 98 -7.00 -2.19 17.66
C GLY A 98 -6.94 -2.90 16.31
N LYS A 99 -7.69 -3.98 16.18
CA LYS A 99 -7.68 -4.86 15.00
C LYS A 99 -8.09 -4.15 13.73
N ALA A 100 -7.36 -4.47 12.66
CA ALA A 100 -7.62 -4.08 11.29
C ALA A 100 -7.08 -5.17 10.34
N GLU A 101 -7.33 -5.03 9.06
CA GLU A 101 -6.90 -5.96 8.02
C GLU A 101 -6.12 -5.20 6.96
N MET A 102 -5.06 -5.81 6.44
CA MET A 102 -4.29 -5.31 5.32
C MET A 102 -4.43 -6.26 4.13
N PHE A 103 -4.67 -5.72 2.94
CA PHE A 103 -4.72 -6.50 1.71
C PHE A 103 -3.43 -6.29 0.92
N THR A 104 -2.74 -7.38 0.60
CA THR A 104 -1.50 -7.30 -0.18
C THR A 104 -1.28 -8.57 -0.98
N VAL A 105 -0.41 -8.51 -1.99
CA VAL A 105 0.03 -9.69 -2.76
C VAL A 105 1.42 -10.06 -2.27
N VAL A 106 1.63 -11.31 -1.92
CA VAL A 106 2.94 -11.87 -1.51
C VAL A 106 3.42 -13.01 -2.39
N ASN A 107 2.53 -13.54 -3.23
CA ASN A 107 2.83 -14.58 -4.19
C ASN A 107 1.98 -14.41 -5.45
N GLY A 108 2.59 -14.51 -6.62
CA GLY A 108 1.91 -14.38 -7.92
C GLY A 108 1.12 -13.09 -8.02
N ASN A 109 -0.18 -13.22 -8.34
CA ASN A 109 -1.16 -12.14 -8.43
C ASN A 109 -2.24 -12.27 -7.36
N GLU A 110 -2.06 -13.15 -6.38
CA GLU A 110 -3.09 -13.47 -5.42
C GLU A 110 -3.16 -12.42 -4.32
N ILE A 111 -4.29 -11.69 -4.26
CA ILE A 111 -4.56 -10.75 -3.18
C ILE A 111 -4.93 -11.55 -1.94
N GLU A 112 -4.18 -11.35 -0.87
CA GLU A 112 -4.44 -11.96 0.43
C GLU A 112 -4.75 -10.89 1.48
N LYS A 113 -5.48 -11.33 2.49
CA LYS A 113 -5.87 -10.54 3.65
C LYS A 113 -5.08 -11.01 4.88
N PHE A 114 -4.45 -10.05 5.56
CA PHE A 114 -3.63 -10.29 6.75
C PHE A 114 -4.09 -9.44 7.91
N GLU A 115 -4.05 -9.98 9.13
CA GLU A 115 -4.38 -9.24 10.34
C GLU A 115 -3.25 -8.27 10.72
N VAL A 116 -3.65 -7.04 11.04
CA VAL A 116 -2.77 -6.01 11.59
C VAL A 116 -3.44 -5.35 12.79
N ASN A 117 -2.64 -4.68 13.61
CA ASN A 117 -3.14 -3.88 14.73
C ASN A 117 -2.76 -2.41 14.56
N ILE A 118 -3.72 -1.51 14.68
CA ILE A 118 -3.48 -0.07 14.72
C ILE A 118 -3.04 0.28 16.14
N GLU A 119 -1.77 0.64 16.31
CA GLU A 119 -1.20 0.93 17.63
C GLU A 119 -1.35 2.39 18.03
N LYS A 120 -1.22 3.31 17.05
CA LYS A 120 -1.28 4.75 17.30
C LYS A 120 -1.92 5.47 16.11
N ILE A 121 -2.59 6.57 16.42
CA ILE A 121 -3.31 7.41 15.47
C ILE A 121 -2.83 8.85 15.64
N TYR A 122 -2.52 9.52 14.52
CA TYR A 122 -2.06 10.89 14.45
C TYR A 122 -2.85 11.67 13.39
N PRO A 123 -4.08 12.10 13.67
CA PRO A 123 -4.99 12.68 12.66
C PRO A 123 -4.46 13.91 11.94
N GLY A 124 -3.61 14.70 12.60
CA GLY A 124 -3.01 15.92 12.03
C GLY A 124 -1.73 15.71 11.22
N ARG A 125 -1.30 14.46 10.98
CA ARG A 125 -0.10 14.18 10.19
C ARG A 125 -0.46 13.89 8.74
N GLU A 126 -0.01 14.76 7.84
CA GLU A 126 -0.30 14.68 6.40
C GLU A 126 0.80 14.01 5.57
N ASN A 127 1.93 13.62 6.17
CA ASN A 127 3.12 13.13 5.46
C ASN A 127 3.18 11.60 5.31
N GLY A 128 2.04 10.95 5.11
CA GLY A 128 1.97 9.49 4.98
C GLY A 128 2.17 8.72 6.29
N LYS A 129 2.19 9.39 7.45
CA LYS A 129 2.47 8.81 8.78
C LYS A 129 1.33 9.06 9.77
N GLY A 130 0.09 9.00 9.29
CA GLY A 130 -1.13 9.26 10.08
C GLY A 130 -1.44 8.18 11.11
N MET A 131 -0.99 6.96 10.89
CA MET A 131 -1.19 5.86 11.85
C MET A 131 0.07 4.99 11.95
N VAL A 132 0.26 4.34 13.10
CA VAL A 132 1.24 3.27 13.29
C VAL A 132 0.49 1.95 13.31
N ILE A 133 0.92 1.03 12.47
CA ILE A 133 0.37 -0.32 12.37
C ILE A 133 1.43 -1.36 12.74
N ARG A 134 0.99 -2.47 13.30
CA ARG A 134 1.79 -3.67 13.57
C ARG A 134 1.17 -4.85 12.84
N VAL A 135 1.97 -5.61 12.11
CA VAL A 135 1.56 -6.90 11.56
C VAL A 135 1.44 -7.90 12.70
N THR A 136 0.28 -8.55 12.81
CA THR A 136 -0.02 -9.58 13.83
C THR A 136 -0.30 -10.95 13.22
N ASP A 137 -0.57 -11.00 11.92
CA ASP A 137 -0.82 -12.26 11.20
C ASP A 137 0.45 -13.12 11.13
N PRO A 138 0.46 -14.32 11.74
CA PRO A 138 1.64 -15.19 11.77
C PRO A 138 2.05 -15.68 10.38
N ARG A 139 1.13 -15.79 9.41
CA ARG A 139 1.45 -16.19 8.04
C ARG A 139 2.33 -15.13 7.38
N LEU A 140 1.96 -13.85 7.51
CA LEU A 140 2.74 -12.76 6.95
C LEU A 140 4.08 -12.60 7.66
N LEU A 141 4.08 -12.68 9.00
CA LEU A 141 5.32 -12.60 9.79
C LEU A 141 6.31 -13.71 9.42
N ASN A 142 5.86 -14.95 9.26
CA ASN A 142 6.71 -16.08 8.87
C ASN A 142 7.26 -15.91 7.44
N LEU A 143 6.48 -15.35 6.51
CA LEU A 143 6.86 -15.20 5.12
C LEU A 143 7.78 -14.00 4.88
N THR A 144 7.47 -12.86 5.49
CA THR A 144 8.10 -11.57 5.15
C THR A 144 8.85 -10.92 6.32
N GLY A 145 8.71 -11.43 7.53
CA GLY A 145 9.26 -10.80 8.75
C GLY A 145 8.53 -9.51 9.16
N GLY A 146 7.48 -9.13 8.44
CA GLY A 146 6.70 -7.92 8.68
C GLY A 146 6.40 -7.13 7.40
N ILE A 147 6.41 -5.81 7.49
CA ILE A 147 6.21 -4.91 6.33
C ILE A 147 7.51 -4.84 5.54
N ILE A 148 7.42 -5.08 4.22
CA ILE A 148 8.56 -5.07 3.30
C ILE A 148 8.35 -4.08 2.16
N GLN A 149 9.40 -3.72 1.46
CA GLN A 149 9.32 -2.89 0.25
C GLN A 149 8.41 -3.56 -0.79
N GLY A 150 7.58 -2.75 -1.44
CA GLY A 150 6.51 -3.21 -2.34
C GLY A 150 5.16 -3.42 -1.65
N MET A 151 5.04 -3.20 -0.32
CA MET A 151 3.74 -3.17 0.37
C MET A 151 3.14 -1.76 0.46
N SER A 152 3.85 -0.72 0.06
CA SER A 152 3.31 0.65 -0.01
C SER A 152 2.05 0.70 -0.88
N GLY A 153 1.00 1.35 -0.39
CA GLY A 153 -0.30 1.39 -1.04
C GLY A 153 -1.22 0.20 -0.73
N SER A 154 -0.75 -0.82 0.01
CA SER A 154 -1.60 -1.91 0.49
C SER A 154 -2.76 -1.36 1.33
N PRO A 155 -4.04 -1.57 0.95
CA PRO A 155 -5.17 -1.02 1.68
C PRO A 155 -5.26 -1.57 3.10
N ILE A 156 -5.63 -0.69 4.03
CA ILE A 156 -5.96 -1.03 5.42
C ILE A 156 -7.46 -0.88 5.60
N VAL A 157 -8.08 -1.93 6.13
CA VAL A 157 -9.52 -2.01 6.35
C VAL A 157 -9.82 -2.20 7.83
N GLN A 158 -10.73 -1.41 8.36
CA GLN A 158 -11.24 -1.54 9.71
C GLN A 158 -12.76 -1.37 9.68
N ASN A 159 -13.51 -2.23 10.39
CA ASN A 159 -14.95 -2.18 10.44
C ASN A 159 -15.62 -2.13 9.05
N ASN A 160 -15.10 -2.93 8.11
CA ASN A 160 -15.57 -3.01 6.71
C ASN A 160 -15.45 -1.69 5.92
N ARG A 161 -14.54 -0.79 6.31
CA ARG A 161 -14.23 0.46 5.60
C ARG A 161 -12.75 0.53 5.26
N ILE A 162 -12.42 1.05 4.08
CA ILE A 162 -11.03 1.37 3.72
C ILE A 162 -10.65 2.64 4.48
N ILE A 163 -9.75 2.51 5.45
CA ILE A 163 -9.33 3.61 6.32
C ILE A 163 -8.02 4.26 5.88
N GLY A 164 -7.27 3.62 5.00
CA GLY A 164 -5.99 4.12 4.54
C GLY A 164 -5.16 3.06 3.83
N ALA A 165 -3.87 3.33 3.72
CA ALA A 165 -2.91 2.43 3.09
C ALA A 165 -1.57 2.44 3.83
N VAL A 166 -0.83 1.32 3.73
CA VAL A 166 0.54 1.20 4.24
C VAL A 166 1.47 2.13 3.46
N THR A 167 2.42 2.77 4.15
CA THR A 167 3.36 3.70 3.50
C THR A 167 4.83 3.38 3.75
N HIS A 168 5.25 3.24 5.00
CA HIS A 168 6.65 3.08 5.36
C HIS A 168 6.81 1.98 6.42
N VAL A 169 7.91 1.24 6.33
CA VAL A 169 8.33 0.27 7.35
C VAL A 169 9.25 0.93 8.38
N PHE A 170 9.24 0.46 9.62
CA PHE A 170 10.23 0.83 10.63
C PHE A 170 11.50 0.00 10.41
N LEU A 171 12.62 0.67 10.19
CA LEU A 171 13.88 -0.02 9.88
C LEU A 171 14.33 -0.97 11.00
N ASN A 172 14.16 -0.56 12.26
CA ASN A 172 14.60 -1.36 13.42
C ASN A 172 13.54 -2.36 13.92
N ASP A 173 12.32 -2.29 13.42
CA ASP A 173 11.23 -3.22 13.76
C ASP A 173 10.30 -3.40 12.54
N PRO A 174 10.65 -4.30 11.61
CA PRO A 174 9.85 -4.50 10.39
C PRO A 174 8.42 -4.97 10.65
N THR A 175 8.11 -5.48 11.84
CA THR A 175 6.73 -5.83 12.19
C THR A 175 5.83 -4.61 12.28
N ARG A 176 6.40 -3.39 12.32
CA ARG A 176 5.68 -2.12 12.45
C ARG A 176 5.96 -1.19 11.27
N GLY A 177 5.04 -0.30 11.03
CA GLY A 177 5.18 0.72 10.01
C GLY A 177 4.13 1.82 10.13
N TYR A 178 4.17 2.72 9.17
CA TYR A 178 3.20 3.80 9.05
C TYR A 178 2.13 3.50 8.01
N GLY A 179 0.96 4.11 8.19
CA GLY A 179 -0.08 4.22 7.19
C GLY A 179 -0.57 5.66 7.06
N ILE A 180 -1.06 5.97 5.86
CA ILE A 180 -1.76 7.21 5.53
C ILE A 180 -3.27 6.98 5.67
N PHE A 181 -4.03 8.00 6.11
CA PHE A 181 -5.50 7.94 6.07
C PHE A 181 -6.02 8.15 4.65
N MET A 182 -7.21 7.61 4.38
CA MET A 182 -7.87 7.81 3.08
C MET A 182 -8.17 9.27 2.78
N ASP A 183 -8.49 10.09 3.80
CA ASP A 183 -8.73 11.53 3.67
C ASP A 183 -7.53 12.29 3.09
N ASN A 184 -6.32 11.77 3.31
CA ASN A 184 -5.07 12.40 2.91
C ASN A 184 -4.47 11.78 1.63
N MET A 185 -5.15 10.76 1.07
CA MET A 185 -4.69 10.03 -0.12
C MET A 185 -5.56 10.31 -1.40
#